data_641e3ee2dcb6c6dceae00646307c9249
#
_entry.id   641e3ee2dcb6c6dceae00646307c9249
#
_cell.length_a   1.000
_cell.length_b   1.000
_cell.length_c   1.000
_cell.angle_alpha   90.00
_cell.angle_beta   90.00
_cell.angle_gamma   90.00
#
_symmetry.space_group_name_H-M   'P 1'
#
loop_
_entity.id
_entity.type
_entity.pdbx_description
1 polymer ?
#
loop_
_entity_poly.entity_id
_entity_poly.type
_entity_poly.pdbx_seq_one_letter_code
_entity_poly.pdbx_strand_id
1 'polypeptide(L)'
;MRTKITDGVYLNVIESNQFKTTRINVQFLAPLRAQQSGRRALLTSVLETNSADYPTQDQLSARLEEMYGASFGFGVAREGAVHRMGAAISVLNDQYTDHSLLPDAFAFLQSVLMRPLMAGDTLDPATVERERDNMLMYLASLKEDRGTQAALALQHSYFDDAVQAAPSFGEPEDIDGIDPATLTAVYHDAIAHDAIEIIVLGPVTVDTVMPLAKQLGFAARTVELSTGYDQPVQLPVRRVHEQAAVQQAKLNLATT
;
A
#
# COMPACT_ATOMS: atom_id res chain seq x y z
N MET A 1 -10.65 -5.03 -18.23
CA MET A 1 -12.12 -4.95 -17.97
C MET A 1 -12.33 -4.88 -16.46
N ARG A 2 -13.18 -3.95 -15.97
CA ARG A 2 -13.53 -3.82 -14.53
C ARG A 2 -14.84 -4.55 -14.26
N THR A 3 -14.82 -5.50 -13.35
CA THR A 3 -15.97 -6.37 -13.01
C THR A 3 -16.25 -6.30 -11.53
N LYS A 4 -17.51 -6.16 -11.15
CA LYS A 4 -17.93 -6.11 -9.73
C LYS A 4 -17.92 -7.53 -9.15
N ILE A 5 -17.23 -7.73 -8.02
CA ILE A 5 -17.31 -8.96 -7.22
C ILE A 5 -18.47 -8.86 -6.23
N THR A 6 -18.51 -7.79 -5.46
CA THR A 6 -19.61 -7.39 -4.58
C THR A 6 -19.59 -5.86 -4.42
N ASP A 7 -20.50 -5.28 -3.63
CA ASP A 7 -20.51 -3.83 -3.38
C ASP A 7 -19.18 -3.38 -2.80
N GLY A 8 -18.57 -2.35 -3.39
CA GLY A 8 -17.29 -1.80 -2.96
C GLY A 8 -16.06 -2.67 -3.25
N VAL A 9 -16.22 -3.83 -3.94
CA VAL A 9 -15.11 -4.74 -4.30
C VAL A 9 -15.14 -5.04 -5.79
N TYR A 10 -14.05 -4.74 -6.49
CA TYR A 10 -13.95 -4.86 -7.94
C TYR A 10 -12.72 -5.61 -8.38
N LEU A 11 -12.83 -6.34 -9.48
CA LEU A 11 -11.75 -7.00 -10.19
C LEU A 11 -11.49 -6.29 -11.52
N ASN A 12 -10.24 -5.94 -11.76
CA ASN A 12 -9.75 -5.37 -13.00
C ASN A 12 -8.76 -6.36 -13.64
N VAL A 13 -9.12 -6.97 -14.74
CA VAL A 13 -8.22 -7.84 -15.51
C VAL A 13 -7.71 -7.08 -16.72
N ILE A 14 -6.38 -7.01 -16.83
CA ILE A 14 -5.65 -6.43 -17.96
C ILE A 14 -4.92 -7.59 -18.64
N GLU A 15 -5.55 -8.15 -19.65
CA GLU A 15 -4.98 -9.25 -20.42
C GLU A 15 -3.82 -8.76 -21.26
N SER A 16 -2.64 -9.37 -21.10
CA SER A 16 -1.45 -9.02 -21.85
C SER A 16 -0.47 -10.20 -21.92
N ASN A 17 -0.02 -10.51 -23.13
CA ASN A 17 1.01 -11.51 -23.39
C ASN A 17 2.43 -10.92 -23.50
N GLN A 18 2.60 -9.63 -23.19
CA GLN A 18 3.88 -8.93 -23.33
C GLN A 18 4.86 -9.25 -22.19
N PHE A 19 4.36 -9.72 -21.04
CA PHE A 19 5.13 -9.95 -19.83
C PHE A 19 5.32 -11.45 -19.55
N LYS A 20 6.47 -11.82 -19.01
CA LYS A 20 6.73 -13.19 -18.54
C LYS A 20 6.11 -13.50 -17.20
N THR A 21 5.54 -12.50 -16.53
CA THR A 21 4.96 -12.60 -15.20
C THR A 21 3.50 -12.17 -15.22
N THR A 22 2.73 -12.73 -14.28
CA THR A 22 1.42 -12.24 -13.91
C THR A 22 1.55 -11.44 -12.61
N ARG A 23 1.06 -10.19 -12.61
CA ARG A 23 1.07 -9.32 -11.44
C ARG A 23 -0.33 -9.19 -10.87
N ILE A 24 -0.47 -9.41 -9.57
CA ILE A 24 -1.70 -9.23 -8.81
C ILE A 24 -1.48 -8.09 -7.84
N ASN A 25 -2.37 -7.09 -7.85
CA ASN A 25 -2.42 -5.99 -6.91
C ASN A 25 -3.76 -6.01 -6.18
N VAL A 26 -3.75 -6.01 -4.86
CA VAL A 26 -4.94 -5.80 -4.03
C VAL A 26 -4.80 -4.44 -3.36
N GLN A 27 -5.66 -3.50 -3.73
CA GLN A 27 -5.61 -2.12 -3.25
C GLN A 27 -6.78 -1.82 -2.33
N PHE A 28 -6.48 -1.17 -1.23
CA PHE A 28 -7.40 -0.65 -0.23
C PHE A 28 -7.47 0.86 -0.36
N LEU A 29 -8.62 1.38 -0.71
CA LEU A 29 -8.84 2.78 -1.00
C LEU A 29 -9.73 3.38 0.09
N ALA A 30 -9.23 4.40 0.78
CA ALA A 30 -9.95 5.13 1.82
C ALA A 30 -9.90 6.64 1.58
N PRO A 31 -10.87 7.41 2.07
CA PRO A 31 -10.73 8.86 2.09
C PRO A 31 -9.48 9.27 2.87
N LEU A 32 -8.75 10.25 2.34
CA LEU A 32 -7.58 10.81 3.01
C LEU A 32 -8.01 11.50 4.32
N ARG A 33 -7.38 11.14 5.44
CA ARG A 33 -7.68 11.69 6.77
C ARG A 33 -6.39 12.00 7.52
N ALA A 34 -6.45 13.01 8.40
CA ALA A 34 -5.33 13.33 9.28
C ALA A 34 -4.87 12.12 10.09
N GLN A 35 -3.57 11.97 10.28
CA GLN A 35 -2.91 10.90 11.05
C GLN A 35 -3.12 9.47 10.53
N GLN A 36 -3.97 9.27 9.52
CA GLN A 36 -4.22 7.93 8.98
C GLN A 36 -3.11 7.45 8.04
N SER A 37 -2.44 8.37 7.34
CA SER A 37 -1.42 8.00 6.34
C SER A 37 -0.26 7.22 6.99
N GLY A 38 0.30 7.72 8.09
CA GLY A 38 1.38 7.04 8.81
C GLY A 38 0.95 5.72 9.44
N ARG A 39 -0.24 5.67 10.04
CA ARG A 39 -0.79 4.43 10.61
C ARG A 39 -1.00 3.35 9.57
N ARG A 40 -1.53 3.70 8.40
CA ARG A 40 -1.74 2.76 7.29
C ARG A 40 -0.41 2.33 6.67
N ALA A 41 0.57 3.23 6.59
CA ALA A 41 1.91 2.89 6.15
C ALA A 41 2.61 1.93 7.13
N LEU A 42 2.50 2.15 8.45
CA LEU A 42 3.00 1.20 9.44
C LEU A 42 2.28 -0.16 9.34
N LEU A 43 0.97 -0.17 9.13
CA LEU A 43 0.21 -1.40 8.92
C LEU A 43 0.76 -2.18 7.72
N THR A 44 1.09 -1.51 6.60
CA THR A 44 1.67 -2.22 5.44
C THR A 44 3.00 -2.86 5.77
N SER A 45 3.87 -2.22 6.54
CA SER A 45 5.16 -2.79 6.97
C SER A 45 4.96 -4.04 7.84
N VAL A 46 4.00 -4.01 8.76
CA VAL A 46 3.68 -5.17 9.61
C VAL A 46 3.15 -6.34 8.76
N LEU A 47 2.19 -6.09 7.86
CA LEU A 47 1.59 -7.15 7.02
C LEU A 47 2.56 -7.73 5.98
N GLU A 48 3.61 -7.00 5.60
CA GLU A 48 4.63 -7.47 4.67
C GLU A 48 5.61 -8.45 5.32
N THR A 49 5.73 -8.43 6.64
CA THR A 49 6.78 -9.15 7.37
C THR A 49 6.41 -10.59 7.69
N ASN A 50 5.16 -10.86 8.04
CA ASN A 50 4.70 -12.18 8.48
C ASN A 50 3.17 -12.34 8.37
N SER A 51 2.71 -13.55 8.61
CA SER A 51 1.28 -13.90 8.75
C SER A 51 1.13 -15.09 9.68
N ALA A 52 -0.11 -15.50 9.98
CA ALA A 52 -0.36 -16.69 10.77
C ALA A 52 0.16 -17.98 10.10
N ASP A 53 0.19 -18.01 8.76
CA ASP A 53 0.71 -19.16 8.01
C ASP A 53 2.24 -19.11 7.85
N TYR A 54 2.82 -17.91 7.87
CA TYR A 54 4.24 -17.62 7.72
C TYR A 54 4.69 -16.72 8.90
N PRO A 55 4.81 -17.28 10.13
CA PRO A 55 5.07 -16.50 11.34
C PRO A 55 6.42 -15.80 11.37
N THR A 56 7.36 -16.20 10.51
CA THR A 56 8.67 -15.54 10.39
C THR A 56 8.92 -15.09 8.97
N GLN A 57 9.78 -14.07 8.81
CA GLN A 57 10.17 -13.56 7.51
C GLN A 57 10.90 -14.62 6.67
N ASP A 58 11.63 -15.53 7.30
CA ASP A 58 12.29 -16.66 6.61
C ASP A 58 11.27 -17.60 6.00
N GLN A 59 10.18 -17.93 6.72
CA GLN A 59 9.11 -18.79 6.20
C GLN A 59 8.34 -18.10 5.07
N LEU A 60 8.08 -16.80 5.19
CA LEU A 60 7.44 -16.03 4.13
C LEU A 60 8.34 -15.97 2.88
N SER A 61 9.64 -15.72 3.05
CA SER A 61 10.61 -15.71 1.97
C SER A 61 10.76 -17.09 1.32
N ALA A 62 10.82 -18.16 2.11
CA ALA A 62 10.86 -19.54 1.59
C ALA A 62 9.63 -19.84 0.72
N ARG A 63 8.43 -19.38 1.13
CA ARG A 63 7.22 -19.55 0.30
C ARG A 63 7.30 -18.81 -1.02
N LEU A 64 7.88 -17.59 -1.04
CA LEU A 64 8.11 -16.86 -2.28
C LEU A 64 9.14 -17.55 -3.20
N GLU A 65 10.18 -18.17 -2.62
CA GLU A 65 11.16 -18.97 -3.36
C GLU A 65 10.52 -20.21 -3.98
N GLU A 66 9.64 -20.92 -3.26
CA GLU A 66 8.86 -22.05 -3.79
C GLU A 66 7.99 -21.63 -4.99
N MET A 67 7.57 -20.39 -5.05
CA MET A 67 6.86 -19.80 -6.20
C MET A 67 7.83 -19.23 -7.26
N TYR A 68 8.97 -19.89 -7.46
CA TYR A 68 10.01 -19.53 -8.45
C TYR A 68 10.59 -18.14 -8.22
N GLY A 69 10.76 -17.72 -6.98
CA GLY A 69 11.26 -16.41 -6.62
C GLY A 69 10.25 -15.30 -6.90
N ALA A 70 8.99 -15.53 -6.56
CA ALA A 70 7.95 -14.52 -6.68
C ALA A 70 8.34 -13.24 -5.93
N SER A 71 8.10 -12.08 -6.53
CA SER A 71 8.29 -10.80 -5.85
C SER A 71 7.00 -10.38 -5.16
N PHE A 72 7.12 -9.96 -3.90
CA PHE A 72 6.01 -9.50 -3.08
C PHE A 72 6.40 -8.22 -2.35
N GLY A 73 5.42 -7.35 -2.10
CA GLY A 73 5.60 -6.16 -1.29
C GLY A 73 4.30 -5.39 -1.11
N PHE A 74 4.31 -4.53 -0.11
CA PHE A 74 3.27 -3.54 0.12
C PHE A 74 3.72 -2.14 -0.28
N GLY A 75 2.75 -1.24 -0.41
CA GLY A 75 3.03 0.17 -0.64
C GLY A 75 1.85 1.05 -0.31
N VAL A 76 2.16 2.31 -0.08
CA VAL A 76 1.16 3.36 0.11
C VAL A 76 1.32 4.43 -0.95
N ALA A 77 0.21 5.03 -1.34
CA ALA A 77 0.17 6.15 -2.27
C ALA A 77 -1.02 7.05 -1.97
N ARG A 78 -1.00 8.24 -2.56
CA ARG A 78 -2.13 9.16 -2.53
C ARG A 78 -2.55 9.50 -3.96
N GLU A 79 -3.85 9.59 -4.18
CA GLU A 79 -4.45 10.03 -5.42
C GLU A 79 -5.57 11.02 -5.10
N GLY A 80 -5.28 12.32 -5.27
CA GLY A 80 -6.18 13.37 -4.81
C GLY A 80 -6.48 13.27 -3.32
N ALA A 81 -7.75 13.16 -2.97
CA ALA A 81 -8.25 12.99 -1.61
C ALA A 81 -8.41 11.52 -1.18
N VAL A 82 -7.78 10.58 -1.88
CA VAL A 82 -7.81 9.15 -1.56
C VAL A 82 -6.43 8.67 -1.11
N HIS A 83 -6.38 8.03 0.06
CA HIS A 83 -5.22 7.26 0.50
C HIS A 83 -5.35 5.82 0.01
N ARG A 84 -4.31 5.34 -0.62
CA ARG A 84 -4.22 3.98 -1.16
C ARG A 84 -3.12 3.21 -0.44
N MET A 85 -3.44 2.07 0.12
CA MET A 85 -2.46 1.07 0.51
C MET A 85 -2.73 -0.22 -0.27
N GLY A 86 -1.72 -1.06 -0.50
CA GLY A 86 -1.95 -2.29 -1.23
C GLY A 86 -0.78 -3.25 -1.26
N ALA A 87 -1.14 -4.52 -1.39
CA ALA A 87 -0.22 -5.63 -1.60
C ALA A 87 -0.07 -5.93 -3.09
N ALA A 88 1.14 -6.22 -3.52
CA ALA A 88 1.43 -6.66 -4.88
C ALA A 88 2.28 -7.93 -4.85
N ILE A 89 1.90 -8.92 -5.66
CA ILE A 89 2.71 -10.10 -5.94
C ILE A 89 2.88 -10.26 -7.45
N SER A 90 4.07 -10.69 -7.88
CA SER A 90 4.33 -11.06 -9.28
C SER A 90 4.91 -12.45 -9.32
N VAL A 91 4.26 -13.32 -10.09
CA VAL A 91 4.65 -14.73 -10.31
C VAL A 91 4.94 -14.97 -11.79
N LEU A 92 5.74 -15.97 -12.11
CA LEU A 92 5.96 -16.39 -13.49
C LEU A 92 4.66 -16.90 -14.12
N ASN A 93 4.52 -16.71 -15.41
CA ASN A 93 3.40 -17.28 -16.18
C ASN A 93 3.56 -18.81 -16.33
N ASP A 94 2.44 -19.52 -16.43
CA ASP A 94 2.35 -20.97 -16.49
C ASP A 94 3.19 -21.60 -17.61
N GLN A 95 3.49 -20.86 -18.67
CA GLN A 95 4.39 -21.34 -19.75
C GLN A 95 5.88 -21.49 -19.33
N TYR A 96 6.24 -20.98 -18.14
CA TYR A 96 7.62 -21.03 -17.60
C TYR A 96 7.72 -21.86 -16.32
N THR A 97 6.65 -22.54 -15.92
CA THR A 97 6.55 -23.29 -14.66
C THR A 97 5.91 -24.66 -14.90
N ASP A 98 6.13 -25.60 -14.00
CA ASP A 98 5.58 -26.97 -14.09
C ASP A 98 4.09 -27.04 -13.72
N HIS A 99 3.59 -25.98 -13.04
CA HIS A 99 2.19 -25.86 -12.62
C HIS A 99 1.80 -24.39 -12.56
N SER A 100 0.49 -24.11 -12.50
CA SER A 100 -0.01 -22.75 -12.39
C SER A 100 0.30 -22.16 -11.01
N LEU A 101 0.98 -21.00 -11.00
CA LEU A 101 1.30 -20.26 -9.77
C LEU A 101 0.19 -19.27 -9.38
N LEU A 102 -0.82 -19.08 -10.23
CA LEU A 102 -1.88 -18.10 -9.98
C LEU A 102 -2.70 -18.44 -8.73
N PRO A 103 -3.14 -19.70 -8.50
CA PRO A 103 -3.82 -20.08 -7.26
C PRO A 103 -2.94 -19.90 -6.01
N ASP A 104 -1.66 -20.25 -6.10
CA ASP A 104 -0.70 -20.09 -5.00
C ASP A 104 -0.48 -18.62 -4.62
N ALA A 105 -0.38 -17.74 -5.62
CA ALA A 105 -0.26 -16.30 -5.41
C ALA A 105 -1.51 -15.70 -4.73
N PHE A 106 -2.72 -16.13 -5.10
CA PHE A 106 -3.95 -15.72 -4.42
C PHE A 106 -4.05 -16.27 -3.01
N ALA A 107 -3.66 -17.51 -2.76
CA ALA A 107 -3.62 -18.12 -1.43
C ALA A 107 -2.61 -17.39 -0.53
N PHE A 108 -1.43 -17.05 -1.06
CA PHE A 108 -0.43 -16.25 -0.35
C PHE A 108 -0.99 -14.85 0.02
N LEU A 109 -1.60 -14.13 -0.93
CA LEU A 109 -2.24 -12.85 -0.65
C LEU A 109 -3.37 -12.97 0.38
N GLN A 110 -4.17 -14.03 0.33
CA GLN A 110 -5.19 -14.30 1.35
C GLN A 110 -4.57 -14.47 2.73
N SER A 111 -3.48 -15.22 2.84
CA SER A 111 -2.78 -15.41 4.12
C SER A 111 -2.31 -14.08 4.70
N VAL A 112 -1.57 -13.28 3.95
CA VAL A 112 -0.97 -12.04 4.45
C VAL A 112 -2.00 -10.93 4.70
N LEU A 113 -3.09 -10.89 3.93
CA LEU A 113 -4.12 -9.88 4.07
C LEU A 113 -5.17 -10.21 5.13
N MET A 114 -5.60 -11.49 5.21
CA MET A 114 -6.74 -11.90 6.03
C MET A 114 -6.35 -12.65 7.31
N ARG A 115 -5.10 -13.09 7.39
CA ARG A 115 -4.59 -13.88 8.50
C ARG A 115 -3.25 -13.34 9.01
N PRO A 116 -3.21 -12.04 9.45
CA PRO A 116 -2.00 -11.48 10.02
C PRO A 116 -1.57 -12.26 11.27
N LEU A 117 -0.31 -12.16 11.64
CA LEU A 117 0.17 -12.76 12.89
C LEU A 117 -0.41 -12.00 14.08
N MET A 118 -1.18 -12.72 14.91
CA MET A 118 -1.87 -12.17 16.08
C MET A 118 -1.31 -12.74 17.38
N ALA A 119 -1.32 -11.93 18.44
CA ALA A 119 -1.11 -12.36 19.82
C ALA A 119 -2.39 -12.05 20.63
N GLY A 120 -3.23 -13.06 20.84
CA GLY A 120 -4.59 -12.86 21.34
C GLY A 120 -5.43 -12.06 20.35
N ASP A 121 -5.97 -10.93 20.79
CA ASP A 121 -6.87 -10.07 20.00
C ASP A 121 -6.13 -8.93 19.27
N THR A 122 -4.80 -8.86 19.36
CA THR A 122 -3.99 -7.80 18.73
C THR A 122 -2.97 -8.37 17.74
N LEU A 123 -2.55 -7.54 16.79
CA LEU A 123 -1.36 -7.83 15.98
C LEU A 123 -0.17 -8.11 16.89
N ASP A 124 0.72 -9.01 16.44
CA ASP A 124 1.87 -9.43 17.25
C ASP A 124 2.71 -8.23 17.73
N PRO A 125 2.82 -8.01 19.05
CA PRO A 125 3.47 -6.84 19.60
C PRO A 125 4.93 -6.70 19.17
N ALA A 126 5.67 -7.81 19.10
CA ALA A 126 7.07 -7.78 18.73
C ALA A 126 7.26 -7.31 17.28
N THR A 127 6.36 -7.73 16.39
CA THR A 127 6.35 -7.28 14.99
C THR A 127 5.98 -5.80 14.90
N VAL A 128 4.92 -5.37 15.59
CA VAL A 128 4.49 -3.96 15.56
C VAL A 128 5.58 -3.03 16.08
N GLU A 129 6.20 -3.34 17.21
CA GLU A 129 7.28 -2.55 17.78
C GLU A 129 8.49 -2.45 16.85
N ARG A 130 8.93 -3.57 16.30
CA ARG A 130 10.06 -3.62 15.36
C ARG A 130 9.80 -2.79 14.11
N GLU A 131 8.62 -2.95 13.49
CA GLU A 131 8.31 -2.23 12.25
C GLU A 131 8.04 -0.73 12.49
N ARG A 132 7.50 -0.37 13.65
CA ARG A 132 7.41 1.03 14.08
C ARG A 132 8.80 1.67 14.19
N ASP A 133 9.72 1.00 14.87
CA ASP A 133 11.09 1.52 15.06
C ASP A 133 11.84 1.62 13.71
N ASN A 134 11.70 0.60 12.84
CA ASN A 134 12.24 0.61 11.48
C ASN A 134 11.69 1.80 10.67
N MET A 135 10.38 2.03 10.74
CA MET A 135 9.74 3.12 10.02
C MET A 135 10.16 4.49 10.54
N LEU A 136 10.29 4.68 11.84
CA LEU A 136 10.82 5.92 12.43
C LEU A 136 12.27 6.18 11.98
N MET A 137 13.12 5.15 11.94
CA MET A 137 14.47 5.27 11.39
C MET A 137 14.47 5.63 9.90
N TYR A 138 13.58 5.01 9.10
CA TYR A 138 13.42 5.36 7.69
C TYR A 138 13.00 6.82 7.52
N LEU A 139 11.97 7.29 8.24
CA LEU A 139 11.53 8.68 8.17
C LEU A 139 12.61 9.66 8.60
N ALA A 140 13.42 9.32 9.61
CA ALA A 140 14.58 10.12 10.00
C ALA A 140 15.62 10.21 8.88
N SER A 141 15.86 9.12 8.15
CA SER A 141 16.82 9.08 7.03
C SER A 141 16.40 9.94 5.84
N LEU A 142 15.10 10.16 5.63
CA LEU A 142 14.59 11.02 4.57
C LEU A 142 15.04 12.48 4.70
N LYS A 143 15.46 12.91 5.91
CA LYS A 143 16.03 14.25 6.13
C LYS A 143 17.35 14.46 5.40
N GLU A 144 18.05 13.37 5.06
CA GLU A 144 19.30 13.40 4.30
C GLU A 144 19.08 13.35 2.78
N ASP A 145 17.91 12.85 2.32
CA ASP A 145 17.57 12.83 0.89
C ASP A 145 17.02 14.19 0.44
N ARG A 146 17.86 14.97 -0.21
CA ARG A 146 17.53 16.31 -0.70
C ARG A 146 16.47 16.31 -1.80
N GLY A 147 16.33 15.21 -2.56
CA GLY A 147 15.27 15.05 -3.55
C GLY A 147 13.90 14.96 -2.89
N THR A 148 13.78 14.07 -1.91
CA THR A 148 12.58 13.89 -1.10
C THR A 148 12.25 15.15 -0.31
N GLN A 149 13.23 15.81 0.33
CA GLN A 149 13.00 17.07 1.04
C GLN A 149 12.43 18.16 0.13
N ALA A 150 12.97 18.33 -1.08
CA ALA A 150 12.44 19.30 -2.03
C ALA A 150 11.01 18.96 -2.49
N ALA A 151 10.67 17.68 -2.65
CA ALA A 151 9.32 17.24 -3.01
C ALA A 151 8.33 17.49 -1.87
N LEU A 152 8.71 17.20 -0.63
CA LEU A 152 7.88 17.48 0.56
C LEU A 152 7.68 18.98 0.77
N ALA A 153 8.73 19.79 0.63
CA ALA A 153 8.62 21.25 0.72
C ALA A 153 7.68 21.82 -0.34
N LEU A 154 7.72 21.31 -1.57
CA LEU A 154 6.76 21.67 -2.60
C LEU A 154 5.33 21.28 -2.20
N GLN A 155 5.10 20.07 -1.74
CA GLN A 155 3.79 19.57 -1.32
C GLN A 155 3.20 20.44 -0.19
N HIS A 156 3.98 20.74 0.85
CA HIS A 156 3.58 21.64 1.94
C HIS A 156 3.29 23.07 1.48
N SER A 157 4.02 23.56 0.48
CA SER A 157 3.79 24.88 -0.07
C SER A 157 2.61 24.96 -1.03
N TYR A 158 2.28 23.85 -1.69
CA TYR A 158 1.23 23.77 -2.71
C TYR A 158 -0.16 23.65 -2.09
N PHE A 159 -0.35 22.76 -1.11
CA PHE A 159 -1.63 22.53 -0.45
C PHE A 159 -1.82 23.43 0.76
N ASP A 160 -2.99 24.07 0.87
CA ASP A 160 -3.39 24.82 2.06
C ASP A 160 -3.97 23.93 3.15
N ASP A 161 -4.55 22.79 2.77
CA ASP A 161 -5.08 21.78 3.69
C ASP A 161 -3.95 20.90 4.20
N ALA A 162 -3.80 20.81 5.53
CA ALA A 162 -2.73 20.05 6.18
C ALA A 162 -2.78 18.55 5.88
N VAL A 163 -3.99 17.99 5.68
CA VAL A 163 -4.15 16.57 5.36
C VAL A 163 -3.65 16.27 3.96
N GLN A 164 -3.89 17.19 3.02
CA GLN A 164 -3.38 17.10 1.66
C GLN A 164 -1.88 17.44 1.57
N ALA A 165 -1.38 18.30 2.46
CA ALA A 165 0.04 18.61 2.55
C ALA A 165 0.89 17.47 3.11
N ALA A 166 0.32 16.58 3.94
CA ALA A 166 1.03 15.47 4.55
C ALA A 166 1.45 14.41 3.51
N PRO A 167 2.62 13.76 3.68
CA PRO A 167 3.06 12.69 2.79
C PRO A 167 2.17 11.44 2.91
N SER A 168 2.13 10.63 1.84
CA SER A 168 1.31 9.40 1.84
C SER A 168 1.79 8.34 2.84
N PHE A 169 3.05 8.40 3.23
CA PHE A 169 3.64 7.52 4.26
C PHE A 169 3.53 8.10 5.67
N GLY A 170 2.91 9.29 5.84
CA GLY A 170 2.73 9.95 7.13
C GLY A 170 3.97 10.65 7.66
N GLU A 171 3.86 11.15 8.85
CA GLU A 171 4.91 11.84 9.60
C GLU A 171 5.28 11.07 10.87
N PRO A 172 6.46 11.30 11.48
CA PRO A 172 6.85 10.59 12.70
C PRO A 172 5.80 10.67 13.82
N GLU A 173 5.12 11.81 13.95
CA GLU A 173 4.09 12.07 14.96
C GLU A 173 2.84 11.18 14.78
N ASP A 174 2.58 10.71 13.56
CA ASP A 174 1.48 9.79 13.25
C ASP A 174 1.75 8.36 13.73
N ILE A 175 3.03 8.03 13.96
CA ILE A 175 3.55 6.67 14.16
C ILE A 175 4.10 6.50 15.57
N ASP A 176 4.70 7.56 16.12
CA ASP A 176 5.27 7.52 17.46
C ASP A 176 4.19 7.21 18.50
N GLY A 177 4.48 6.23 19.36
CA GLY A 177 3.54 5.79 20.40
C GLY A 177 2.35 4.93 19.92
N ILE A 178 2.30 4.52 18.64
CA ILE A 178 1.28 3.54 18.19
C ILE A 178 1.53 2.20 18.89
N ASP A 179 0.50 1.72 19.58
CA ASP A 179 0.48 0.40 20.20
C ASP A 179 -0.18 -0.66 19.30
N PRO A 180 0.01 -1.97 19.60
CA PRO A 180 -0.60 -3.05 18.83
C PRO A 180 -2.12 -2.98 18.75
N ALA A 181 -2.83 -2.54 19.80
CA ALA A 181 -4.29 -2.44 19.81
C ALA A 181 -4.78 -1.36 18.84
N THR A 182 -4.13 -0.19 18.84
CA THR A 182 -4.41 0.90 17.89
C THR A 182 -4.20 0.45 16.45
N LEU A 183 -3.08 -0.23 16.16
CA LEU A 183 -2.79 -0.69 14.80
C LEU A 183 -3.76 -1.81 14.37
N THR A 184 -4.17 -2.66 15.29
CA THR A 184 -5.20 -3.69 15.05
C THR A 184 -6.54 -3.06 14.67
N ALA A 185 -6.92 -1.98 15.32
CA ALA A 185 -8.14 -1.23 14.94
C ALA A 185 -8.03 -0.66 13.52
N VAL A 186 -6.86 -0.14 13.12
CA VAL A 186 -6.61 0.32 11.74
C VAL A 186 -6.73 -0.83 10.74
N TYR A 187 -6.19 -2.01 11.07
CA TYR A 187 -6.32 -3.21 10.24
C TYR A 187 -7.79 -3.61 10.04
N HIS A 188 -8.54 -3.73 11.13
CA HIS A 188 -9.96 -4.10 11.04
C HIS A 188 -10.79 -3.07 10.28
N ASP A 189 -10.52 -1.78 10.49
CA ASP A 189 -11.19 -0.70 9.74
C ASP A 189 -10.92 -0.82 8.24
N ALA A 190 -9.65 -1.02 7.84
CA ALA A 190 -9.28 -1.17 6.44
C ALA A 190 -9.94 -2.40 5.79
N ILE A 191 -9.89 -3.57 6.45
CA ILE A 191 -10.52 -4.80 5.95
C ILE A 191 -12.04 -4.65 5.82
N ALA A 192 -12.69 -3.95 6.74
CA ALA A 192 -14.15 -3.83 6.78
C ALA A 192 -14.69 -2.71 5.87
N HIS A 193 -13.99 -1.59 5.76
CA HIS A 193 -14.58 -0.36 5.23
C HIS A 193 -13.91 0.19 3.97
N ASP A 194 -12.63 -0.13 3.67
CA ASP A 194 -11.98 0.40 2.48
C ASP A 194 -12.59 -0.16 1.20
N ALA A 195 -12.70 0.63 0.15
CA ALA A 195 -13.02 0.09 -1.17
C ALA A 195 -11.84 -0.76 -1.69
N ILE A 196 -12.17 -1.89 -2.32
CA ILE A 196 -11.16 -2.85 -2.78
C ILE A 196 -11.12 -2.89 -4.31
N GLU A 197 -9.93 -2.66 -4.86
CA GLU A 197 -9.63 -2.88 -6.27
C GLU A 197 -8.57 -4.00 -6.40
N ILE A 198 -8.97 -5.12 -6.98
CA ILE A 198 -8.08 -6.22 -7.32
C ILE A 198 -7.69 -6.02 -8.79
N ILE A 199 -6.41 -5.86 -9.08
CA ILE A 199 -5.91 -5.61 -10.42
C ILE A 199 -4.98 -6.76 -10.80
N VAL A 200 -5.29 -7.46 -11.89
CA VAL A 200 -4.47 -8.57 -12.39
C VAL A 200 -4.02 -8.25 -13.81
N LEU A 201 -2.71 -8.22 -14.00
CA LEU A 201 -2.07 -7.97 -15.29
C LEU A 201 -1.25 -9.20 -15.70
N GLY A 202 -1.54 -9.78 -16.85
CA GLY A 202 -0.84 -10.94 -17.39
C GLY A 202 -1.64 -11.67 -18.45
N PRO A 203 -1.18 -12.86 -18.90
CA PRO A 203 -1.88 -13.69 -19.86
C PRO A 203 -3.02 -14.49 -19.19
N VAL A 204 -3.95 -13.77 -18.58
CA VAL A 204 -5.05 -14.32 -17.78
C VAL A 204 -6.37 -13.71 -18.20
N THR A 205 -7.46 -14.46 -18.05
CA THR A 205 -8.82 -14.00 -18.37
C THR A 205 -9.62 -13.72 -17.11
N VAL A 206 -10.72 -12.99 -17.23
CA VAL A 206 -11.65 -12.74 -16.11
C VAL A 206 -12.19 -14.05 -15.55
N ASP A 207 -12.53 -15.02 -16.39
CA ASP A 207 -13.11 -16.30 -15.98
C ASP A 207 -12.12 -17.12 -15.12
N THR A 208 -10.83 -17.06 -15.44
CA THR A 208 -9.77 -17.74 -14.67
C THR A 208 -9.54 -17.07 -13.33
N VAL A 209 -9.54 -15.73 -13.29
CA VAL A 209 -9.17 -14.96 -12.09
C VAL A 209 -10.33 -14.76 -11.12
N MET A 210 -11.56 -14.64 -11.63
CA MET A 210 -12.73 -14.31 -10.80
C MET A 210 -12.98 -15.28 -9.63
N PRO A 211 -12.89 -16.62 -9.81
CA PRO A 211 -13.03 -17.56 -8.68
C PRO A 211 -11.96 -17.33 -7.59
N LEU A 212 -10.71 -17.09 -7.98
CA LEU A 212 -9.59 -16.86 -7.06
C LEU A 212 -9.74 -15.52 -6.33
N ALA A 213 -10.14 -14.47 -7.04
CA ALA A 213 -10.37 -13.17 -6.43
C ALA A 213 -11.51 -13.21 -5.38
N LYS A 214 -12.54 -14.01 -5.62
CA LYS A 214 -13.62 -14.25 -4.64
C LYS A 214 -13.15 -14.98 -3.38
N GLN A 215 -12.14 -15.86 -3.50
CA GLN A 215 -11.57 -16.59 -2.36
C GLN A 215 -10.85 -15.66 -1.37
N LEU A 216 -10.44 -14.46 -1.78
CA LEU A 216 -9.92 -13.47 -0.84
C LEU A 216 -10.92 -13.10 0.27
N GLY A 217 -12.23 -13.30 0.04
CA GLY A 217 -13.24 -13.25 1.09
C GLY A 217 -13.68 -11.84 1.51
N PHE A 218 -13.43 -10.81 0.68
CA PHE A 218 -13.90 -9.46 0.99
C PHE A 218 -15.42 -9.36 1.01
N ALA A 219 -15.99 -8.87 2.11
CA ALA A 219 -17.42 -8.62 2.27
C ALA A 219 -17.87 -7.38 1.49
N ALA A 220 -19.18 -7.26 1.24
CA ALA A 220 -19.79 -6.07 0.65
C ALA A 220 -19.60 -4.84 1.57
N ARG A 221 -19.33 -3.69 0.95
CA ARG A 221 -19.10 -2.42 1.66
C ARG A 221 -19.53 -1.22 0.80
N THR A 222 -19.84 -0.12 1.46
CA THR A 222 -20.12 1.14 0.78
C THR A 222 -19.07 2.16 1.19
N VAL A 223 -18.37 2.72 0.20
CA VAL A 223 -17.33 3.74 0.42
C VAL A 223 -17.57 4.88 -0.56
N GLU A 224 -17.67 6.08 -0.07
CA GLU A 224 -17.68 7.27 -0.90
C GLU A 224 -16.23 7.76 -1.06
N LEU A 225 -15.71 7.68 -2.28
CA LEU A 225 -14.39 8.16 -2.63
C LEU A 225 -14.49 9.34 -3.58
N SER A 226 -13.77 10.40 -3.27
CA SER A 226 -13.55 11.52 -4.17
C SER A 226 -12.06 11.60 -4.49
N THR A 227 -11.70 11.43 -5.76
CA THR A 227 -10.33 11.60 -6.24
C THR A 227 -9.99 13.09 -6.46
N GLY A 228 -11.01 13.94 -6.55
CA GLY A 228 -10.85 15.37 -6.68
C GLY A 228 -10.49 16.04 -5.37
N TYR A 229 -9.76 17.13 -5.45
CA TYR A 229 -9.58 18.10 -4.38
C TYR A 229 -9.73 19.48 -4.99
N ASP A 230 -10.29 20.40 -4.21
CA ASP A 230 -10.46 21.77 -4.63
C ASP A 230 -9.23 22.56 -4.20
N GLN A 231 -8.38 22.92 -5.17
CA GLN A 231 -7.20 23.71 -4.93
C GLN A 231 -7.34 25.03 -5.67
N PRO A 232 -7.56 26.13 -4.96
CA PRO A 232 -7.68 27.43 -5.60
C PRO A 232 -6.37 27.86 -6.28
N VAL A 233 -6.50 28.56 -7.39
CA VAL A 233 -5.34 29.11 -8.10
C VAL A 233 -4.53 30.00 -7.16
N GLN A 234 -3.25 29.69 -7.00
CA GLN A 234 -2.34 30.41 -6.10
C GLN A 234 -1.76 31.65 -6.79
N LEU A 235 -2.17 32.84 -6.36
CA LEU A 235 -1.59 34.11 -6.81
C LEU A 235 -1.29 34.97 -5.58
N PRO A 236 -0.05 35.49 -5.42
CA PRO A 236 1.12 35.32 -6.28
C PRO A 236 1.76 33.93 -6.17
N VAL A 237 2.66 33.62 -7.11
CA VAL A 237 3.44 32.36 -7.10
C VAL A 237 4.18 32.20 -5.78
N ARG A 238 3.95 31.09 -5.09
CA ARG A 238 4.68 30.74 -3.87
C ARG A 238 6.07 30.24 -4.24
N ARG A 239 7.08 30.70 -3.52
CA ARG A 239 8.46 30.26 -3.68
C ARG A 239 9.04 29.93 -2.32
N VAL A 240 9.52 28.70 -2.18
CA VAL A 240 10.28 28.25 -1.00
C VAL A 240 11.72 28.04 -1.44
N HIS A 241 12.67 28.62 -0.73
CA HIS A 241 14.09 28.47 -0.99
C HIS A 241 14.78 28.08 0.32
N GLU A 242 15.39 26.91 0.31
CA GLU A 242 16.20 26.41 1.41
C GLU A 242 17.68 26.34 0.96
N GLN A 243 18.58 26.82 1.80
CA GLN A 243 19.99 26.77 1.55
C GLN A 243 20.64 25.70 2.42
N ALA A 244 21.42 24.81 1.82
CA ALA A 244 22.18 23.78 2.53
C ALA A 244 23.59 23.68 1.93
N ALA A 245 24.52 23.12 2.71
CA ALA A 245 25.91 22.90 2.28
C ALA A 245 26.00 21.66 1.37
N VAL A 246 25.46 21.78 0.15
CA VAL A 246 25.41 20.69 -0.86
C VAL A 246 25.93 21.18 -2.20
N GLN A 247 26.42 20.25 -3.03
CA GLN A 247 26.98 20.56 -4.36
C GLN A 247 25.93 20.60 -5.47
N GLN A 248 24.71 20.08 -5.22
CA GLN A 248 23.63 20.02 -6.22
C GLN A 248 22.38 20.71 -5.71
N ALA A 249 21.79 21.55 -6.54
CA ALA A 249 20.46 22.09 -6.30
C ALA A 249 19.37 21.10 -6.75
N LYS A 250 18.26 21.07 -6.02
CA LYS A 250 17.02 20.38 -6.41
C LYS A 250 15.95 21.42 -6.60
N LEU A 251 15.21 21.34 -7.70
CA LEU A 251 14.10 22.24 -8.02
C LEU A 251 12.87 21.40 -8.33
N ASN A 252 11.80 21.66 -7.62
CA ASN A 252 10.47 21.09 -7.89
C ASN A 252 9.49 22.21 -8.19
N LEU A 253 8.61 21.98 -9.16
CA LEU A 253 7.58 22.89 -9.61
C LEU A 253 6.23 22.18 -9.60
N ALA A 254 5.18 22.87 -9.17
CA ALA A 254 3.80 22.42 -9.29
C ALA A 254 2.96 23.51 -9.92
N THR A 255 1.95 23.10 -10.66
CA THR A 255 0.92 23.96 -11.25
C THR A 255 -0.42 23.27 -11.16
N THR A 256 -1.50 24.05 -11.18
CA THR A 256 -2.88 23.60 -11.35
C THR A 256 -3.20 23.41 -12.82
#